data_7531e0243845bc92d5a5e939baf7121a
#
_entry.id   7531e0243845bc92d5a5e939baf7121a
#
_cell.length_a   1.000
_cell.length_b   1.000
_cell.length_c   1.000
_cell.angle_alpha   90.00
_cell.angle_beta   90.00
_cell.angle_gamma   90.00
#
_symmetry.space_group_name_H-M   'P 1'
#
loop_
_entity.id
_entity.type
_entity.pdbx_description
1 polymer ?
#
loop_
_entity_poly.entity_id
_entity_poly.type
_entity_poly.pdbx_seq_one_letter_code
_entity_poly.pdbx_strand_id
1 'polypeptide(L)'
;MKRRSDEEISAPLYEYDAAIRAQYGFFAGVDEAGRGPLCGPVVVAACILDPEKPVYGINDSKKLTEKKREALFDEILDKALAYKIVFVGPEIIDRDNILNATMSGMKQAAEGLDIVPNLVLVDGNRVPAALEIPAQPVVKGDAASASIGAASILAKVSRDR
;
A
#
# COMPACT_ATOMS: atom_id res chain seq x y z
N MET A 1 -12.76 12.18 26.92
CA MET A 1 -13.07 11.80 25.52
C MET A 1 -12.70 10.34 25.31
N LYS A 2 -13.61 9.55 24.82
CA LYS A 2 -13.39 8.12 24.66
C LYS A 2 -12.51 7.85 23.41
N ARG A 3 -11.43 7.07 23.58
CA ARG A 3 -10.56 6.69 22.48
C ARG A 3 -11.28 5.68 21.58
N ARG A 4 -11.22 5.88 20.27
CA ARG A 4 -11.78 4.92 19.32
C ARG A 4 -10.97 3.62 19.32
N SER A 5 -11.66 2.48 19.19
CA SER A 5 -11.01 1.18 19.06
C SER A 5 -10.33 1.06 17.68
N ASP A 6 -9.42 0.09 17.54
CA ASP A 6 -8.77 -0.20 16.27
C ASP A 6 -9.81 -0.56 15.19
N GLU A 7 -10.84 -1.32 15.55
CA GLU A 7 -11.91 -1.67 14.64
C GLU A 7 -12.65 -0.43 14.14
N GLU A 8 -12.98 0.50 15.05
CA GLU A 8 -13.66 1.75 14.70
C GLU A 8 -12.81 2.64 13.80
N ILE A 9 -11.50 2.70 14.05
CA ILE A 9 -10.55 3.50 13.25
C ILE A 9 -10.49 2.98 11.82
N SER A 10 -10.40 1.67 11.64
CA SER A 10 -10.24 1.08 10.30
C SER A 10 -11.57 0.80 9.59
N ALA A 11 -12.71 0.87 10.26
CA ALA A 11 -14.00 0.56 9.67
C ALA A 11 -14.30 1.31 8.37
N PRO A 12 -14.11 2.65 8.29
CA PRO A 12 -14.38 3.35 7.03
C PRO A 12 -13.50 2.89 5.88
N LEU A 13 -12.24 2.51 6.16
CA LEU A 13 -11.31 2.02 5.15
C LEU A 13 -11.75 0.65 4.63
N TYR A 14 -12.23 -0.21 5.51
CA TYR A 14 -12.75 -1.51 5.12
C TYR A 14 -14.09 -1.42 4.38
N GLU A 15 -14.92 -0.45 4.71
CA GLU A 15 -16.15 -0.19 3.97
C GLU A 15 -15.86 0.23 2.53
N TYR A 16 -14.86 1.09 2.36
CA TYR A 16 -14.38 1.49 1.04
C TYR A 16 -13.92 0.27 0.24
N ASP A 17 -13.09 -0.58 0.85
CA ASP A 17 -12.58 -1.79 0.20
C ASP A 17 -13.70 -2.76 -0.16
N ALA A 18 -14.71 -2.90 0.70
CA ALA A 18 -15.84 -3.78 0.42
C ALA A 18 -16.62 -3.31 -0.81
N ALA A 19 -16.81 -2.00 -0.98
CA ALA A 19 -17.48 -1.44 -2.15
C ALA A 19 -16.68 -1.69 -3.43
N ILE A 20 -15.36 -1.51 -3.38
CA ILE A 20 -14.48 -1.79 -4.51
C ILE A 20 -14.52 -3.27 -4.87
N ARG A 21 -14.42 -4.15 -3.87
CA ARG A 21 -14.45 -5.59 -4.07
C ARG A 21 -15.77 -6.07 -4.66
N ALA A 22 -16.87 -5.47 -4.24
CA ALA A 22 -18.20 -5.81 -4.77
C ALA A 22 -18.31 -5.50 -6.27
N GLN A 23 -17.62 -4.46 -6.73
CA GLN A 23 -17.66 -4.04 -8.12
C GLN A 23 -16.62 -4.75 -8.99
N TYR A 24 -15.40 -4.95 -8.48
CA TYR A 24 -14.26 -5.42 -9.27
C TYR A 24 -13.74 -6.81 -8.88
N GLY A 25 -14.09 -7.31 -7.72
CA GLY A 25 -13.49 -8.53 -7.18
C GLY A 25 -12.22 -8.23 -6.40
N PHE A 26 -11.30 -9.18 -6.34
CA PHE A 26 -10.04 -8.97 -5.62
C PHE A 26 -9.22 -7.86 -6.25
N PHE A 27 -8.68 -7.01 -5.41
CA PHE A 27 -7.86 -5.88 -5.85
C PHE A 27 -6.67 -5.70 -4.90
N ALA A 28 -5.64 -5.03 -5.41
CA ALA A 28 -4.45 -4.70 -4.62
C ALA A 28 -4.39 -3.21 -4.35
N GLY A 29 -3.92 -2.84 -3.16
CA GLY A 29 -3.51 -1.48 -2.86
C GLY A 29 -2.01 -1.35 -3.09
N VAL A 30 -1.56 -0.20 -3.57
CA VAL A 30 -0.14 0.09 -3.84
C VAL A 30 0.20 1.47 -3.29
N ASP A 31 1.32 1.56 -2.59
CA ASP A 31 1.84 2.82 -2.07
C ASP A 31 3.37 2.76 -1.96
N GLU A 32 3.99 3.91 -1.71
CA GLU A 32 5.44 4.01 -1.57
C GLU A 32 5.82 4.77 -0.29
N ALA A 33 7.10 4.61 0.09
CA ALA A 33 7.74 5.37 1.16
C ALA A 33 9.14 5.78 0.72
N GLY A 34 9.60 6.94 1.20
CA GLY A 34 10.93 7.45 0.84
C GLY A 34 10.94 8.39 -0.34
N ARG A 35 9.78 8.73 -0.90
CA ARG A 35 9.66 9.69 -1.99
C ARG A 35 9.76 11.10 -1.41
N GLY A 36 10.93 11.70 -1.56
CA GLY A 36 11.19 13.03 -1.05
C GLY A 36 12.64 13.41 -1.24
N PRO A 37 13.11 14.52 -0.67
CA PRO A 37 14.49 15.00 -0.88
C PRO A 37 15.55 14.19 -0.15
N LEU A 38 15.17 13.22 0.66
CA LEU A 38 16.12 12.42 1.43
C LEU A 38 16.82 11.39 0.55
N CYS A 39 18.09 11.18 0.84
CA CYS A 39 18.87 10.13 0.21
C CYS A 39 18.42 8.76 0.74
N GLY A 40 18.49 7.75 -0.12
CA GLY A 40 18.18 6.38 0.23
C GLY A 40 17.16 5.77 -0.72
N PRO A 41 16.82 4.50 -0.52
CA PRO A 41 15.90 3.82 -1.42
C PRO A 41 14.47 4.31 -1.27
N VAL A 42 13.73 4.24 -2.37
CA VAL A 42 12.28 4.29 -2.34
C VAL A 42 11.80 2.86 -2.20
N VAL A 43 10.86 2.63 -1.31
CA VAL A 43 10.27 1.31 -1.11
C VAL A 43 8.81 1.37 -1.55
N VAL A 44 8.43 0.43 -2.40
CA VAL A 44 7.06 0.31 -2.91
C VAL A 44 6.48 -1.00 -2.42
N ALA A 45 5.21 -0.99 -2.04
CA ALA A 45 4.52 -2.22 -1.65
C ALA A 45 3.17 -2.33 -2.35
N ALA A 46 2.80 -3.57 -2.64
CA ALA A 46 1.47 -3.94 -3.11
C ALA A 46 0.89 -4.96 -2.13
N CYS A 47 -0.39 -4.88 -1.86
CA CYS A 47 -1.04 -5.76 -0.89
C CYS A 47 -2.47 -6.08 -1.30
N ILE A 48 -2.81 -7.38 -1.24
CA ILE A 48 -4.19 -7.87 -1.37
C ILE A 48 -4.60 -8.38 0.01
N LEU A 49 -5.51 -7.68 0.65
CA LEU A 49 -6.00 -8.10 1.97
C LEU A 49 -7.04 -9.22 1.84
N ASP A 50 -7.09 -10.07 2.87
CA ASP A 50 -8.09 -11.12 2.98
C ASP A 50 -9.32 -10.53 3.69
N PRO A 51 -10.48 -10.44 3.03
CA PRO A 51 -11.68 -9.89 3.68
C PRO A 51 -12.18 -10.74 4.85
N GLU A 52 -11.78 -12.01 4.93
CA GLU A 52 -12.15 -12.89 6.04
C GLU A 52 -11.21 -12.78 7.23
N LYS A 53 -10.08 -12.09 7.07
CA LYS A 53 -9.08 -11.89 8.12
C LYS A 53 -8.70 -10.42 8.22
N PRO A 54 -9.61 -9.57 8.68
CA PRO A 54 -9.33 -8.12 8.73
C PRO A 54 -8.20 -7.80 9.70
N VAL A 55 -7.44 -6.77 9.35
CA VAL A 55 -6.39 -6.21 10.21
C VAL A 55 -6.92 -4.88 10.73
N TYR A 56 -7.36 -4.88 11.97
CA TYR A 56 -7.94 -3.67 12.58
C TYR A 56 -6.84 -2.71 13.01
N GLY A 57 -7.11 -1.42 12.85
CA GLY A 57 -6.17 -0.37 13.21
C GLY A 57 -5.43 0.22 12.02
N ILE A 58 -5.57 -0.35 10.82
CA ILE A 58 -4.99 0.23 9.61
C ILE A 58 -5.53 1.64 9.42
N ASN A 59 -4.62 2.58 9.20
CA ASN A 59 -4.90 3.98 8.96
C ASN A 59 -3.72 4.57 8.19
N ASP A 60 -3.80 5.83 7.83
CA ASP A 60 -2.66 6.56 7.26
C ASP A 60 -1.43 6.35 8.16
N SER A 61 -0.34 5.84 7.58
CA SER A 61 0.87 5.48 8.35
C SER A 61 1.45 6.67 9.11
N LYS A 62 1.24 7.89 8.63
CA LYS A 62 1.70 9.12 9.31
C LYS A 62 0.97 9.38 10.63
N LYS A 63 -0.22 8.84 10.80
CA LYS A 63 -1.03 8.99 12.01
C LYS A 63 -0.75 7.89 13.04
N LEU A 64 0.05 6.91 12.69
CA LEU A 64 0.37 5.78 13.53
C LEU A 64 1.73 5.98 14.20
N THR A 65 1.86 5.52 15.46
CA THR A 65 3.17 5.49 16.12
C THR A 65 4.05 4.42 15.46
N GLU A 66 5.37 4.53 15.62
CA GLU A 66 6.30 3.52 15.11
C GLU A 66 5.96 2.13 15.66
N LYS A 67 5.69 2.04 16.97
CA LYS A 67 5.31 0.79 17.61
C LYS A 67 4.05 0.18 16.99
N LYS A 68 3.04 1.01 16.73
CA LYS A 68 1.79 0.56 16.13
C LYS A 68 2.02 0.10 14.69
N ARG A 69 2.82 0.83 13.91
CA ARG A 69 3.16 0.44 12.54
C ARG A 69 3.86 -0.93 12.51
N GLU A 70 4.83 -1.15 13.40
CA GLU A 70 5.54 -2.42 13.48
C GLU A 70 4.60 -3.59 13.80
N ALA A 71 3.67 -3.39 14.74
CA ALA A 71 2.70 -4.43 15.10
C ALA A 71 1.77 -4.74 13.92
N LEU A 72 1.29 -3.71 13.22
CA LEU A 72 0.42 -3.88 12.06
C LEU A 72 1.16 -4.52 10.89
N PHE A 73 2.43 -4.18 10.70
CA PHE A 73 3.27 -4.79 9.67
C PHE A 73 3.28 -6.32 9.82
N ASP A 74 3.56 -6.81 11.02
CA ASP A 74 3.61 -8.24 11.27
C ASP A 74 2.23 -8.90 11.04
N GLU A 75 1.18 -8.23 11.45
CA GLU A 75 -0.18 -8.75 11.28
C GLU A 75 -0.59 -8.79 9.81
N ILE A 76 -0.22 -7.76 9.04
CA ILE A 76 -0.49 -7.71 7.59
C ILE A 76 0.23 -8.86 6.88
N LEU A 77 1.51 -9.08 7.19
CA LEU A 77 2.26 -10.18 6.59
C LEU A 77 1.62 -11.54 6.87
N ASP A 78 1.05 -11.70 8.05
CA ASP A 78 0.40 -12.96 8.45
C ASP A 78 -0.95 -13.17 7.76
N LYS A 79 -1.75 -12.12 7.63
CA LYS A 79 -3.16 -12.23 7.22
C LYS A 79 -3.45 -11.90 5.77
N ALA A 80 -2.58 -11.17 5.07
CA ALA A 80 -2.82 -10.79 3.67
C ALA A 80 -2.83 -12.01 2.76
N LEU A 81 -3.65 -11.97 1.72
CA LEU A 81 -3.67 -13.01 0.70
C LEU A 81 -2.39 -12.99 -0.14
N ALA A 82 -1.88 -11.80 -0.44
CA ALA A 82 -0.63 -11.63 -1.17
C ALA A 82 -0.04 -10.26 -0.88
N TYR A 83 1.28 -10.15 -0.93
CA TYR A 83 1.96 -8.87 -0.86
C TYR A 83 3.29 -8.96 -1.61
N LYS A 84 3.79 -7.79 -2.03
CA LYS A 84 5.09 -7.68 -2.67
C LYS A 84 5.72 -6.36 -2.26
N ILE A 85 6.99 -6.41 -1.82
CA ILE A 85 7.75 -5.23 -1.41
C ILE A 85 8.93 -5.12 -2.35
N VAL A 86 9.13 -3.93 -2.95
CA VAL A 86 10.19 -3.66 -3.92
C VAL A 86 11.03 -2.49 -3.42
N PHE A 87 12.35 -2.70 -3.37
CA PHE A 87 13.30 -1.66 -3.02
C PHE A 87 13.88 -1.08 -4.31
N VAL A 88 13.72 0.23 -4.49
CA VAL A 88 14.26 0.95 -5.64
C VAL A 88 15.51 1.70 -5.17
N GLY A 89 16.68 1.26 -5.62
CA GLY A 89 17.95 1.80 -5.16
C GLY A 89 18.28 3.17 -5.75
N PRO A 90 19.25 3.88 -5.14
CA PRO A 90 19.65 5.21 -5.60
C PRO A 90 20.11 5.26 -7.05
N GLU A 91 20.80 4.22 -7.53
CA GLU A 91 21.27 4.16 -8.91
C GLU A 91 20.11 4.17 -9.93
N ILE A 92 19.01 3.52 -9.60
CA ILE A 92 17.82 3.54 -10.46
C ILE A 92 17.17 4.92 -10.43
N ILE A 93 17.11 5.53 -9.24
CA ILE A 93 16.55 6.86 -9.07
C ILE A 93 17.36 7.89 -9.86
N ASP A 94 18.70 7.79 -9.80
CA ASP A 94 19.59 8.69 -10.54
C ASP A 94 19.42 8.53 -12.05
N ARG A 95 19.24 7.30 -12.51
CA ARG A 95 19.08 7.03 -13.95
C ARG A 95 17.73 7.49 -14.49
N ASP A 96 16.65 7.20 -13.76
CA ASP A 96 15.27 7.33 -14.26
C ASP A 96 14.52 8.52 -13.68
N ASN A 97 15.09 9.27 -12.76
CA ASN A 97 14.51 10.23 -11.82
C ASN A 97 13.54 9.57 -10.83
N ILE A 98 13.18 10.30 -9.77
CA ILE A 98 12.39 9.72 -8.67
C ILE A 98 10.99 9.30 -9.08
N LEU A 99 10.33 10.07 -9.93
CA LEU A 99 8.96 9.76 -10.37
C LEU A 99 8.92 8.49 -11.21
N ASN A 100 9.79 8.40 -12.22
CA ASN A 100 9.84 7.24 -13.11
C ASN A 100 10.30 5.98 -12.36
N ALA A 101 11.26 6.13 -11.45
CA ALA A 101 11.73 5.01 -10.64
C ALA A 101 10.62 4.50 -9.72
N THR A 102 9.84 5.39 -9.11
CA THR A 102 8.71 5.02 -8.26
C THR A 102 7.63 4.31 -9.07
N MET A 103 7.30 4.83 -10.25
CA MET A 103 6.30 4.21 -11.12
C MET A 103 6.74 2.81 -11.57
N SER A 104 8.02 2.65 -11.91
CA SER A 104 8.58 1.34 -12.26
C SER A 104 8.50 0.37 -11.08
N GLY A 105 8.80 0.84 -9.87
CA GLY A 105 8.67 0.04 -8.65
C GLY A 105 7.23 -0.40 -8.39
N MET A 106 6.28 0.49 -8.62
CA MET A 106 4.85 0.19 -8.47
C MET A 106 4.40 -0.90 -9.46
N LYS A 107 4.86 -0.82 -10.71
CA LYS A 107 4.59 -1.85 -11.71
C LYS A 107 5.16 -3.20 -11.25
N GLN A 108 6.40 -3.23 -10.81
CA GLN A 108 7.05 -4.45 -10.31
C GLN A 108 6.31 -5.04 -9.11
N ALA A 109 5.88 -4.20 -8.17
CA ALA A 109 5.18 -4.68 -6.99
C ALA A 109 3.82 -5.28 -7.36
N ALA A 110 3.03 -4.58 -8.17
CA ALA A 110 1.71 -5.02 -8.57
C ALA A 110 1.77 -6.31 -9.40
N GLU A 111 2.67 -6.37 -10.36
CA GLU A 111 2.81 -7.54 -11.26
C GLU A 111 3.56 -8.68 -10.60
N GLY A 112 4.26 -8.43 -9.50
CA GLY A 112 5.00 -9.45 -8.75
C GLY A 112 4.18 -10.18 -7.68
N LEU A 113 2.91 -9.82 -7.51
CA LEU A 113 2.04 -10.52 -6.57
C LEU A 113 1.80 -11.96 -7.02
N ASP A 114 1.76 -12.89 -6.07
CA ASP A 114 1.49 -14.31 -6.37
C ASP A 114 0.06 -14.54 -6.86
N ILE A 115 -0.84 -13.62 -6.55
CA ILE A 115 -2.22 -13.62 -7.04
C ILE A 115 -2.38 -12.42 -7.95
N VAL A 116 -2.92 -12.63 -9.16
CA VAL A 116 -3.17 -11.52 -10.09
C VAL A 116 -4.47 -10.84 -9.69
N PRO A 117 -4.42 -9.56 -9.25
CA PRO A 117 -5.65 -8.85 -8.91
C PRO A 117 -6.41 -8.41 -10.15
N ASN A 118 -7.71 -8.17 -10.00
CA ASN A 118 -8.54 -7.65 -11.08
C ASN A 118 -8.39 -6.14 -11.26
N LEU A 119 -7.91 -5.47 -10.22
CA LEU A 119 -7.74 -4.01 -10.17
C LEU A 119 -6.60 -3.67 -9.23
N VAL A 120 -5.89 -2.60 -9.53
CA VAL A 120 -4.86 -2.04 -8.66
C VAL A 120 -5.28 -0.61 -8.30
N LEU A 121 -5.34 -0.32 -7.02
CA LEU A 121 -5.56 1.05 -6.51
C LEU A 121 -4.23 1.61 -6.06
N VAL A 122 -3.81 2.73 -6.63
CA VAL A 122 -2.52 3.36 -6.35
C VAL A 122 -2.75 4.65 -5.57
N ASP A 123 -2.06 4.81 -4.45
CA ASP A 123 -2.11 6.06 -3.69
C ASP A 123 -1.52 7.20 -4.52
N GLY A 124 -2.28 8.27 -4.68
CA GLY A 124 -1.84 9.44 -5.42
C GLY A 124 -2.74 9.77 -6.60
N ASN A 125 -2.19 10.53 -7.55
CA ASN A 125 -2.93 11.02 -8.71
C ASN A 125 -2.45 10.42 -10.04
N ARG A 126 -1.57 9.43 -10.00
CA ARG A 126 -1.00 8.78 -11.19
C ARG A 126 -0.93 7.27 -11.01
N VAL A 127 -0.97 6.56 -12.13
CA VAL A 127 -0.73 5.11 -12.18
C VAL A 127 0.42 4.83 -13.15
N PRO A 128 1.14 3.70 -12.97
CA PRO A 128 2.18 3.30 -13.92
C PRO A 128 1.61 3.11 -15.33
N ALA A 129 2.23 3.78 -16.32
CA ALA A 129 1.70 3.79 -17.69
C ALA A 129 1.73 2.42 -18.37
N ALA A 130 2.72 1.59 -18.01
CA ALA A 130 2.92 0.27 -18.64
C ALA A 130 2.33 -0.88 -17.82
N LEU A 131 1.47 -0.59 -16.83
CA LEU A 131 0.86 -1.62 -16.01
C LEU A 131 -0.17 -2.40 -16.82
N GLU A 132 -0.04 -3.74 -16.81
CA GLU A 132 -0.93 -4.63 -17.56
C GLU A 132 -2.25 -4.91 -16.85
N ILE A 133 -2.34 -4.58 -15.58
CA ILE A 133 -3.54 -4.77 -14.77
C ILE A 133 -4.31 -3.45 -14.75
N PRO A 134 -5.65 -3.46 -14.85
CA PRO A 134 -6.42 -2.22 -14.70
C PRO A 134 -6.07 -1.51 -13.41
N ALA A 135 -5.88 -0.20 -13.46
CA ALA A 135 -5.44 0.57 -12.31
C ALA A 135 -6.17 1.90 -12.21
N GLN A 136 -6.37 2.36 -10.99
CA GLN A 136 -6.99 3.65 -10.70
C GLN A 136 -6.17 4.37 -9.62
N PRO A 137 -5.94 5.69 -9.77
CA PRO A 137 -5.32 6.48 -8.72
C PRO A 137 -6.37 6.85 -7.66
N VAL A 138 -5.96 6.89 -6.40
CA VAL A 138 -6.81 7.32 -5.29
C VAL A 138 -6.03 8.35 -4.49
N VAL A 139 -6.43 9.62 -4.60
CA VAL A 139 -5.79 10.69 -3.85
C VAL A 139 -6.03 10.46 -2.36
N LYS A 140 -4.95 10.51 -1.56
CA LYS A 140 -4.98 10.18 -0.13
C LYS A 140 -5.55 8.78 0.13
N GLY A 141 -5.19 7.84 -0.74
CA GLY A 141 -5.72 6.48 -0.70
C GLY A 141 -5.37 5.74 0.58
N ASP A 142 -4.21 6.01 1.18
CA ASP A 142 -3.80 5.40 2.44
C ASP A 142 -4.70 5.78 3.63
N ALA A 143 -5.44 6.87 3.50
CA ALA A 143 -6.45 7.28 4.50
C ALA A 143 -7.86 6.87 4.09
N ALA A 144 -8.05 6.33 2.88
CA ALA A 144 -9.36 5.97 2.34
C ALA A 144 -9.57 4.45 2.24
N SER A 145 -8.55 3.72 1.84
CA SER A 145 -8.62 2.27 1.56
C SER A 145 -7.76 1.49 2.54
N ALA A 146 -8.30 0.42 3.12
CA ALA A 146 -7.53 -0.47 3.99
C ALA A 146 -6.39 -1.14 3.23
N SER A 147 -6.60 -1.54 1.98
CA SER A 147 -5.57 -2.18 1.16
C SER A 147 -4.42 -1.23 0.84
N ILE A 148 -4.72 0.03 0.51
CA ILE A 148 -3.68 1.04 0.28
C ILE A 148 -2.99 1.37 1.62
N GLY A 149 -3.74 1.50 2.71
CA GLY A 149 -3.18 1.71 4.04
C GLY A 149 -2.23 0.59 4.46
N ALA A 150 -2.58 -0.65 4.16
CA ALA A 150 -1.70 -1.80 4.41
C ALA A 150 -0.42 -1.69 3.59
N ALA A 151 -0.52 -1.37 2.30
CA ALA A 151 0.66 -1.18 1.45
C ALA A 151 1.55 -0.05 1.97
N SER A 152 0.94 1.05 2.42
CA SER A 152 1.67 2.17 3.03
C SER A 152 2.47 1.72 4.25
N ILE A 153 1.86 0.95 5.14
CA ILE A 153 2.53 0.42 6.33
C ILE A 153 3.69 -0.50 5.94
N LEU A 154 3.47 -1.40 4.98
CA LEU A 154 4.52 -2.31 4.50
C LEU A 154 5.71 -1.53 3.94
N ALA A 155 5.45 -0.52 3.12
CA ALA A 155 6.50 0.30 2.53
C ALA A 155 7.25 1.11 3.58
N LYS A 156 6.54 1.76 4.49
CA LYS A 156 7.12 2.63 5.52
C LYS A 156 7.99 1.84 6.49
N VAL A 157 7.49 0.72 7.02
CA VAL A 157 8.24 -0.10 7.97
C VAL A 157 9.47 -0.71 7.29
N SER A 158 9.32 -1.21 6.07
CA SER A 158 10.46 -1.78 5.32
C SER A 158 11.53 -0.75 5.04
N ARG A 159 11.16 0.50 4.75
CA ARG A 159 12.11 1.58 4.52
C ARG A 159 12.86 1.97 5.79
N ASP A 160 12.19 1.96 6.93
CA ASP A 160 12.75 2.38 8.21
C ASP A 160 13.65 1.31 8.84
N ARG A 161 13.59 0.10 8.37
CA ARG A 161 14.44 -1.01 8.84
C ARG A 161 15.84 -0.99 8.25
#